data_1787a87d68449a8be4efb73b0eaf5cac
#
_entry.id   1787a87d68449a8be4efb73b0eaf5cac
#
_cell.length_a   1.000
_cell.length_b   1.000
_cell.length_c   1.000
_cell.angle_alpha   90.00
_cell.angle_beta   90.00
_cell.angle_gamma   90.00
#
_symmetry.space_group_name_H-M   'P 1'
#
loop_
_entity.id
_entity.type
_entity.pdbx_description
1 polymer ?
#
loop_
_entity_poly.entity_id
_entity_poly.type
_entity_poly.pdbx_seq_one_letter_code
_entity_poly.pdbx_strand_id
1 'polypeptide(L)'
;MQALHIHAGPKALAHIREHGLKPQHIGVIPGAAGGPKGLILGPLDRFIFGEWLAQSSQSVDLVGASIGAWRMATACLNDSVAAFARLERDYIQQHYEPLPGQKSVSAQQVSDAFGQSLQAFYGGRIQEALSHPRFRLHIMTSHGRHVLHREHPLATPLGYAGAFLSNALSRRALGGWLERVVFSAQGAALPFDAQDFRTLKVALTE
;
A
#
# COMPACT_ATOMS: atom_id res chain seq x y z
N MET A 1 30.19 9.43 -5.37
CA MET A 1 29.48 8.33 -4.69
C MET A 1 28.12 8.16 -5.36
N GLN A 2 27.79 6.98 -5.86
CA GLN A 2 26.51 6.75 -6.53
C GLN A 2 25.44 6.52 -5.44
N ALA A 3 24.47 7.42 -5.32
CA ALA A 3 23.49 7.41 -4.24
C ALA A 3 22.39 6.32 -4.43
N LEU A 4 22.10 5.94 -5.68
CA LEU A 4 21.07 4.95 -6.02
C LEU A 4 21.57 3.97 -7.07
N HIS A 5 21.25 2.70 -6.88
CA HIS A 5 21.40 1.67 -7.90
C HIS A 5 20.03 1.38 -8.52
N ILE A 6 19.92 1.56 -9.85
CA ILE A 6 18.67 1.31 -10.59
C ILE A 6 18.77 -0.06 -11.23
N HIS A 7 17.84 -0.96 -10.84
CA HIS A 7 17.66 -2.26 -11.45
C HIS A 7 16.44 -2.21 -12.37
N ALA A 8 16.60 -2.55 -13.63
CA ALA A 8 15.53 -2.48 -14.62
C ALA A 8 15.46 -3.76 -15.44
N GLY A 9 14.26 -4.19 -15.80
CA GLY A 9 14.05 -5.26 -16.77
C GLY A 9 14.60 -4.88 -18.16
N PRO A 10 14.84 -5.84 -19.06
CA PRO A 10 15.53 -5.59 -20.34
C PRO A 10 14.94 -4.44 -21.16
N LYS A 11 13.61 -4.38 -21.29
CA LYS A 11 12.93 -3.31 -22.04
C LYS A 11 13.09 -1.93 -21.38
N ALA A 12 12.87 -1.86 -20.07
CA ALA A 12 13.03 -0.63 -19.31
C ALA A 12 14.50 -0.17 -19.32
N LEU A 13 15.45 -1.09 -19.19
CA LEU A 13 16.87 -0.79 -19.22
C LEU A 13 17.29 -0.22 -20.57
N ALA A 14 16.83 -0.80 -21.69
CA ALA A 14 17.09 -0.26 -23.03
C ALA A 14 16.56 1.18 -23.17
N HIS A 15 15.31 1.41 -22.75
CA HIS A 15 14.70 2.73 -22.78
C HIS A 15 15.45 3.75 -21.92
N ILE A 16 15.85 3.36 -20.69
CA ILE A 16 16.59 4.25 -19.79
C ILE A 16 17.97 4.60 -20.35
N ARG A 17 18.65 3.64 -21.02
CA ARG A 17 19.95 3.90 -21.65
C ARG A 17 19.87 4.88 -22.82
N GLU A 18 18.78 4.83 -23.58
CA GLU A 18 18.56 5.69 -24.75
C GLU A 18 18.06 7.08 -24.37
N HIS A 19 17.10 7.17 -23.43
CA HIS A 19 16.36 8.39 -23.16
C HIS A 19 16.59 8.98 -21.76
N GLY A 20 17.30 8.27 -20.90
CA GLY A 20 17.37 8.56 -19.47
C GLY A 20 16.09 8.18 -18.72
N LEU A 21 16.14 8.16 -17.40
CA LEU A 21 14.96 8.00 -16.56
C LEU A 21 14.32 9.37 -16.32
N LYS A 22 13.13 9.58 -16.83
CA LYS A 22 12.40 10.85 -16.76
C LYS A 22 11.01 10.68 -16.11
N PRO A 23 10.47 11.70 -15.43
CA PRO A 23 9.16 11.64 -14.78
C PRO A 23 8.01 11.20 -15.70
N GLN A 24 8.01 11.67 -16.93
CA GLN A 24 6.98 11.32 -17.91
C GLN A 24 7.00 9.87 -18.39
N HIS A 25 8.02 9.09 -18.01
CA HIS A 25 8.09 7.66 -18.31
C HIS A 25 7.41 6.79 -17.24
N ILE A 26 6.97 7.42 -16.14
CA ILE A 26 6.42 6.71 -15.00
C ILE A 26 4.90 6.60 -15.14
N GLY A 27 4.40 5.38 -15.34
CA GLY A 27 2.96 5.11 -15.39
C GLY A 27 2.41 4.49 -14.12
N VAL A 28 3.24 3.74 -13.37
CA VAL A 28 2.83 3.04 -12.14
C VAL A 28 3.94 3.10 -11.09
N ILE A 29 3.57 3.36 -9.84
CA ILE A 29 4.45 3.26 -8.67
C ILE A 29 3.85 2.29 -7.67
N PRO A 30 4.46 1.11 -7.46
CA PRO A 30 4.03 0.19 -6.43
C PRO A 30 4.67 0.52 -5.07
N GLY A 31 3.85 0.55 -4.02
CA GLY A 31 4.25 0.63 -2.62
C GLY A 31 4.10 -0.72 -1.93
N ALA A 32 5.20 -1.40 -1.64
CA ALA A 32 5.17 -2.71 -1.01
C ALA A 32 4.80 -2.64 0.48
N ALA A 33 4.20 -3.73 0.97
CA ALA A 33 4.08 -3.98 2.40
C ALA A 33 5.48 -4.18 3.03
N GLY A 34 5.63 -3.83 4.29
CA GLY A 34 6.93 -3.97 4.97
C GLY A 34 6.96 -3.39 6.38
N GLY A 35 5.83 -2.91 6.89
CA GLY A 35 5.75 -2.27 8.21
C GLY A 35 6.72 -1.09 8.34
N PRO A 36 7.40 -0.91 9.49
CA PRO A 36 8.29 0.22 9.74
C PRO A 36 9.42 0.38 8.71
N LYS A 37 9.83 -0.71 8.04
CA LYS A 37 10.86 -0.67 7.00
C LYS A 37 10.50 0.21 5.81
N GLY A 38 9.19 0.43 5.56
CA GLY A 38 8.74 1.34 4.51
C GLY A 38 9.12 2.80 4.75
N LEU A 39 9.33 3.20 6.00
CA LEU A 39 9.66 4.59 6.37
C LEU A 39 11.07 5.00 5.95
N ILE A 40 11.99 4.06 5.74
CA ILE A 40 13.34 4.36 5.23
C ILE A 40 13.29 5.07 3.87
N LEU A 41 12.17 4.92 3.15
CA LEU A 41 11.94 5.55 1.86
C LEU A 41 11.38 6.99 1.98
N GLY A 42 11.13 7.48 3.20
CA GLY A 42 10.55 8.81 3.41
C GLY A 42 11.28 9.95 2.69
N PRO A 43 12.62 10.07 2.78
CA PRO A 43 13.37 11.09 2.00
C PRO A 43 13.19 10.93 0.48
N LEU A 44 13.17 9.69 0.00
CA LEU A 44 12.97 9.39 -1.43
C LEU A 44 11.53 9.71 -1.87
N ASP A 45 10.54 9.40 -1.03
CA ASP A 45 9.15 9.74 -1.32
C ASP A 45 8.96 11.26 -1.43
N ARG A 46 9.50 12.03 -0.49
CA ARG A 46 9.43 13.50 -0.53
C ARG A 46 10.08 14.06 -1.80
N PHE A 47 11.21 13.54 -2.23
CA PHE A 47 11.85 13.91 -3.48
C PHE A 47 11.02 13.51 -4.71
N ILE A 48 10.59 12.24 -4.78
CA ILE A 48 9.84 11.73 -5.94
C ILE A 48 8.53 12.49 -6.12
N PHE A 49 7.72 12.60 -5.07
CA PHE A 49 6.38 13.18 -5.16
C PHE A 49 6.36 14.71 -5.07
N GLY A 50 7.31 15.31 -4.31
CA GLY A 50 7.38 16.75 -4.15
C GLY A 50 8.12 17.48 -5.26
N GLU A 51 9.14 16.84 -5.85
CA GLU A 51 10.04 17.53 -6.78
C GLU A 51 10.08 16.85 -8.15
N TRP A 52 10.40 15.58 -8.19
CA TRP A 52 10.72 14.90 -9.44
C TRP A 52 9.49 14.67 -10.31
N LEU A 53 8.42 14.08 -9.79
CA LEU A 53 7.17 13.87 -10.54
C LEU A 53 6.42 15.18 -10.82
N ALA A 54 6.66 16.26 -10.04
CA ALA A 54 6.09 17.56 -10.29
C ALA A 54 6.50 18.14 -11.66
N GLN A 55 7.61 17.65 -12.23
CA GLN A 55 8.11 18.07 -13.56
C GLN A 55 7.33 17.45 -14.72
N SER A 56 6.30 16.63 -14.46
CA SER A 56 5.51 15.98 -15.50
C SER A 56 4.01 16.10 -15.20
N SER A 57 3.20 16.21 -16.24
CA SER A 57 1.73 16.13 -16.15
C SER A 57 1.17 14.70 -16.31
N GLN A 58 2.04 13.71 -16.49
CA GLN A 58 1.66 12.30 -16.66
C GLN A 58 0.81 11.82 -15.50
N SER A 59 -0.29 11.14 -15.81
CA SER A 59 -1.06 10.41 -14.79
C SER A 59 -0.31 9.17 -14.35
N VAL A 60 -0.31 8.89 -13.04
CA VAL A 60 0.41 7.78 -12.43
C VAL A 60 -0.53 6.97 -11.54
N ASP A 61 -0.55 5.65 -11.74
CA ASP A 61 -1.24 4.75 -10.82
C ASP A 61 -0.37 4.46 -9.60
N LEU A 62 -0.90 4.73 -8.42
CA LEU A 62 -0.23 4.47 -7.16
C LEU A 62 -0.87 3.24 -6.51
N VAL A 63 -0.12 2.14 -6.47
CA VAL A 63 -0.63 0.84 -6.01
C VAL A 63 0.04 0.49 -4.68
N GLY A 64 -0.70 0.49 -3.59
CA GLY A 64 -0.13 0.28 -2.25
C GLY A 64 -0.73 -0.88 -1.48
N ALA A 65 0.11 -1.54 -0.64
CA ALA A 65 -0.31 -2.54 0.32
C ALA A 65 0.30 -2.26 1.70
N SER A 66 -0.50 -2.32 2.78
CA SER A 66 -0.05 -2.04 4.15
C SER A 66 0.61 -0.64 4.25
N ILE A 67 1.82 -0.52 4.80
CA ILE A 67 2.55 0.77 4.83
C ILE A 67 2.72 1.39 3.44
N GLY A 68 2.80 0.57 2.40
CA GLY A 68 2.80 1.06 1.02
C GLY A 68 1.49 1.76 0.64
N ALA A 69 0.33 1.29 1.14
CA ALA A 69 -0.95 1.96 0.93
C ALA A 69 -0.96 3.34 1.61
N TRP A 70 -0.46 3.44 2.85
CA TRP A 70 -0.31 4.72 3.54
C TRP A 70 0.56 5.69 2.75
N ARG A 71 1.73 5.23 2.28
CA ARG A 71 2.65 6.06 1.50
C ARG A 71 2.00 6.55 0.19
N MET A 72 1.33 5.66 -0.53
CA MET A 72 0.66 6.01 -1.80
C MET A 72 -0.53 6.95 -1.59
N ALA A 73 -1.34 6.74 -0.54
CA ALA A 73 -2.42 7.66 -0.19
C ALA A 73 -1.87 9.04 0.26
N THR A 74 -0.77 9.06 1.03
CA THR A 74 -0.10 10.29 1.45
C THR A 74 0.43 11.09 0.25
N ALA A 75 0.94 10.39 -0.79
CA ALA A 75 1.39 11.03 -2.02
C ALA A 75 0.27 11.78 -2.77
N CYS A 76 -0.99 11.37 -2.57
CA CYS A 76 -2.15 12.01 -3.18
C CYS A 76 -2.65 13.25 -2.41
N LEU A 77 -2.05 13.61 -1.28
CA LEU A 77 -2.45 14.82 -0.55
C LEU A 77 -1.80 16.07 -1.17
N ASN A 78 -2.50 17.20 -1.13
CA ASN A 78 -2.05 18.46 -1.73
C ASN A 78 -0.69 18.95 -1.20
N ASP A 79 -0.40 18.68 0.09
CA ASP A 79 0.87 18.99 0.76
C ASP A 79 1.70 17.72 1.02
N SER A 80 1.84 16.85 0.03
CA SER A 80 2.42 15.51 0.17
C SER A 80 3.77 15.49 0.91
N VAL A 81 4.65 16.47 0.69
CA VAL A 81 5.96 16.55 1.37
C VAL A 81 5.80 16.67 2.89
N ALA A 82 4.96 17.60 3.35
CA ALA A 82 4.67 17.76 4.78
C ALA A 82 3.90 16.55 5.34
N ALA A 83 2.98 16.00 4.55
CA ALA A 83 2.22 14.81 4.92
C ALA A 83 3.12 13.58 5.07
N PHE A 84 4.13 13.36 4.23
CA PHE A 84 5.12 12.30 4.41
C PHE A 84 5.94 12.47 5.70
N ALA A 85 6.37 13.69 6.00
CA ALA A 85 7.08 13.97 7.26
C ALA A 85 6.20 13.70 8.48
N ARG A 86 4.90 14.02 8.40
CA ARG A 86 3.92 13.70 9.43
C ARG A 86 3.71 12.19 9.56
N LEU A 87 3.51 11.48 8.44
CA LEU A 87 3.34 10.02 8.43
C LEU A 87 4.51 9.32 9.13
N GLU A 88 5.74 9.72 8.78
CA GLU A 88 6.96 9.16 9.37
C GLU A 88 6.99 9.37 10.89
N ARG A 89 6.76 10.60 11.35
CA ARG A 89 6.73 10.95 12.78
C ARG A 89 5.63 10.19 13.51
N ASP A 90 4.39 10.24 13.01
CA ASP A 90 3.24 9.65 13.68
C ASP A 90 3.37 8.12 13.75
N TYR A 91 3.93 7.48 12.71
CA TYR A 91 4.16 6.04 12.69
C TYR A 91 5.29 5.62 13.66
N ILE A 92 6.37 6.39 13.76
CA ILE A 92 7.48 6.10 14.71
C ILE A 92 7.01 6.27 16.15
N GLN A 93 6.14 7.25 16.40
CA GLN A 93 5.62 7.53 17.74
C GLN A 93 4.45 6.63 18.14
N GLN A 94 3.93 5.81 17.20
CA GLN A 94 2.81 4.92 17.49
C GLN A 94 3.20 3.87 18.53
N HIS A 95 2.46 3.84 19.62
CA HIS A 95 2.68 2.92 20.73
C HIS A 95 1.37 2.26 21.12
N TYR A 96 1.43 0.98 21.46
CA TYR A 96 0.27 0.21 21.91
C TYR A 96 0.57 -0.39 23.28
N GLU A 97 -0.26 -0.07 24.28
CA GLU A 97 -0.15 -0.63 25.62
C GLU A 97 -1.33 -1.56 25.92
N PRO A 98 -1.10 -2.70 26.60
CA PRO A 98 -2.18 -3.54 27.07
C PRO A 98 -3.07 -2.77 28.06
N LEU A 99 -4.38 -3.01 28.00
CA LEU A 99 -5.30 -2.44 29.00
C LEU A 99 -5.01 -3.04 30.38
N PRO A 100 -5.36 -2.32 31.48
CA PRO A 100 -5.20 -2.83 32.84
C PRO A 100 -5.78 -4.24 32.98
N GLY A 101 -4.96 -5.18 33.48
CA GLY A 101 -5.34 -6.59 33.63
C GLY A 101 -5.10 -7.47 32.41
N GLN A 102 -4.70 -6.93 31.26
CA GLN A 102 -4.34 -7.71 30.07
C GLN A 102 -2.82 -7.97 30.02
N LYS A 103 -2.45 -9.17 29.55
CA LYS A 103 -1.03 -9.55 29.33
C LYS A 103 -0.46 -9.08 28.01
N SER A 104 -1.33 -8.78 27.03
CA SER A 104 -0.95 -8.35 25.69
C SER A 104 -2.03 -7.46 25.09
N VAL A 105 -1.66 -6.65 24.13
CA VAL A 105 -2.59 -5.83 23.32
C VAL A 105 -3.46 -6.75 22.48
N SER A 106 -4.77 -6.54 22.48
CA SER A 106 -5.70 -7.29 21.63
C SER A 106 -5.69 -6.79 20.19
N ALA A 107 -6.08 -7.65 19.23
CA ALA A 107 -6.24 -7.27 17.83
C ALA A 107 -7.27 -6.12 17.67
N GLN A 108 -8.35 -6.14 18.47
CA GLN A 108 -9.35 -5.09 18.46
C GLN A 108 -8.78 -3.73 18.88
N GLN A 109 -7.99 -3.69 19.95
CA GLN A 109 -7.32 -2.45 20.39
C GLN A 109 -6.40 -1.88 19.30
N VAL A 110 -5.65 -2.75 18.61
CA VAL A 110 -4.80 -2.32 17.49
C VAL A 110 -5.66 -1.76 16.35
N SER A 111 -6.76 -2.43 16.00
CA SER A 111 -7.68 -1.99 14.95
C SER A 111 -8.32 -0.64 15.26
N ASP A 112 -8.77 -0.45 16.51
CA ASP A 112 -9.41 0.79 16.95
C ASP A 112 -8.42 1.96 16.92
N ALA A 113 -7.22 1.76 17.46
CA ALA A 113 -6.16 2.77 17.44
C ALA A 113 -5.71 3.11 16.01
N PHE A 114 -5.66 2.10 15.12
CA PHE A 114 -5.35 2.29 13.72
C PHE A 114 -6.44 3.09 13.00
N GLY A 115 -7.72 2.79 13.26
CA GLY A 115 -8.86 3.55 12.75
C GLY A 115 -8.82 5.01 13.19
N GLN A 116 -8.52 5.27 14.47
CA GLN A 116 -8.36 6.62 14.99
C GLN A 116 -7.19 7.35 14.30
N SER A 117 -6.08 6.69 14.08
CA SER A 117 -4.92 7.25 13.37
C SER A 117 -5.26 7.60 11.92
N LEU A 118 -6.02 6.73 11.22
CA LEU A 118 -6.53 7.01 9.88
C LEU A 118 -7.42 8.24 9.87
N GLN A 119 -8.39 8.31 10.78
CA GLN A 119 -9.29 9.44 10.88
C GLN A 119 -8.55 10.75 11.21
N ALA A 120 -7.57 10.71 12.10
CA ALA A 120 -6.76 11.87 12.45
C ALA A 120 -5.88 12.34 11.29
N PHE A 121 -5.42 11.42 10.45
CA PHE A 121 -4.51 11.72 9.35
C PHE A 121 -5.25 12.18 8.09
N TYR A 122 -6.32 11.47 7.69
CA TYR A 122 -7.04 11.70 6.44
C TYR A 122 -8.42 12.32 6.64
N GLY A 123 -8.95 12.39 7.86
CA GLY A 123 -10.27 12.97 8.14
C GLY A 123 -10.38 14.40 7.61
N GLY A 124 -11.42 14.67 6.83
CA GLY A 124 -11.63 15.94 6.14
C GLY A 124 -10.74 16.18 4.91
N ARG A 125 -9.79 15.27 4.61
CA ARG A 125 -8.84 15.40 3.49
C ARG A 125 -8.90 14.23 2.50
N ILE A 126 -9.74 13.24 2.75
CA ILE A 126 -9.77 12.02 1.93
C ILE A 126 -10.10 12.32 0.46
N GLN A 127 -10.88 13.36 0.19
CA GLN A 127 -11.19 13.78 -1.18
C GLN A 127 -9.95 14.23 -1.97
N GLU A 128 -8.94 14.76 -1.31
CA GLU A 128 -7.67 15.07 -1.99
C GLU A 128 -7.06 13.81 -2.60
N ALA A 129 -7.12 12.69 -1.87
CA ALA A 129 -6.59 11.41 -2.34
C ALA A 129 -7.50 10.72 -3.37
N LEU A 130 -8.83 10.81 -3.21
CA LEU A 130 -9.78 10.15 -4.10
C LEU A 130 -9.94 10.85 -5.44
N SER A 131 -9.77 12.18 -5.46
CA SER A 131 -9.99 13.05 -6.63
C SER A 131 -8.71 13.71 -7.12
N HIS A 132 -7.53 13.17 -6.76
CA HIS A 132 -6.26 13.76 -7.18
C HIS A 132 -6.15 13.80 -8.71
N PRO A 133 -5.80 14.96 -9.31
CA PRO A 133 -5.89 15.16 -10.77
C PRO A 133 -4.94 14.28 -11.59
N ARG A 134 -3.87 13.77 -10.98
CA ARG A 134 -2.84 12.98 -11.66
C ARG A 134 -2.60 11.60 -11.07
N PHE A 135 -2.76 11.44 -9.76
CA PHE A 135 -2.48 10.18 -9.08
C PHE A 135 -3.76 9.40 -8.88
N ARG A 136 -3.77 8.16 -9.33
CA ARG A 136 -4.90 7.24 -9.19
C ARG A 136 -4.55 6.21 -8.13
N LEU A 137 -5.20 6.31 -6.97
CA LEU A 137 -4.91 5.46 -5.82
C LEU A 137 -5.57 4.09 -5.94
N HIS A 138 -4.77 3.04 -5.70
CA HIS A 138 -5.22 1.67 -5.60
C HIS A 138 -4.67 1.05 -4.32
N ILE A 139 -5.56 0.62 -3.42
CA ILE A 139 -5.20 -0.01 -2.15
C ILE A 139 -5.43 -1.51 -2.26
N MET A 140 -4.36 -2.29 -2.13
CA MET A 140 -4.40 -3.74 -2.15
C MET A 140 -4.55 -4.29 -0.73
N THR A 141 -5.58 -5.10 -0.55
CA THR A 141 -5.86 -5.83 0.68
C THR A 141 -6.04 -7.31 0.41
N SER A 142 -6.16 -8.11 1.46
CA SER A 142 -6.46 -9.53 1.39
C SER A 142 -7.67 -9.85 2.24
N HIS A 143 -8.61 -10.58 1.67
CA HIS A 143 -9.77 -11.11 2.37
C HIS A 143 -9.58 -12.61 2.62
N GLY A 144 -9.70 -13.03 3.87
CA GLY A 144 -9.65 -14.43 4.26
C GLY A 144 -10.89 -15.18 3.80
N ARG A 145 -10.71 -16.40 3.31
CA ARG A 145 -11.79 -17.29 2.87
C ARG A 145 -11.93 -18.49 3.80
N HIS A 146 -13.10 -19.13 3.79
CA HIS A 146 -13.41 -20.30 4.61
C HIS A 146 -13.09 -20.05 6.09
N VAL A 147 -12.20 -20.84 6.68
CA VAL A 147 -11.80 -20.71 8.09
C VAL A 147 -11.03 -19.44 8.41
N LEU A 148 -10.48 -18.75 7.40
CA LEU A 148 -9.80 -17.46 7.53
C LEU A 148 -10.76 -16.26 7.42
N HIS A 149 -12.05 -16.48 7.17
CA HIS A 149 -13.04 -15.39 7.07
C HIS A 149 -13.35 -14.74 8.42
N ARG A 150 -13.18 -15.46 9.51
CA ARG A 150 -13.39 -14.93 10.89
C ARG A 150 -12.22 -15.32 11.76
N GLU A 151 -11.84 -14.44 12.66
CA GLU A 151 -10.83 -14.76 13.66
C GLU A 151 -11.35 -15.77 14.66
N HIS A 152 -10.60 -16.86 14.85
CA HIS A 152 -10.90 -17.91 15.83
C HIS A 152 -9.58 -18.44 16.40
N PRO A 153 -9.45 -18.60 17.73
CA PRO A 153 -8.17 -18.90 18.38
C PRO A 153 -7.45 -20.15 17.83
N LEU A 154 -8.21 -21.17 17.39
CA LEU A 154 -7.66 -22.42 16.86
C LEU A 154 -7.79 -22.53 15.33
N ALA A 155 -8.91 -22.11 14.76
CA ALA A 155 -9.16 -22.26 13.33
C ALA A 155 -8.28 -21.31 12.48
N THR A 156 -8.00 -20.11 12.96
CA THR A 156 -7.15 -19.14 12.25
C THR A 156 -5.71 -19.65 12.07
N PRO A 157 -4.99 -20.11 13.12
CA PRO A 157 -3.66 -20.70 12.94
C PRO A 157 -3.65 -21.92 12.03
N LEU A 158 -4.64 -22.81 12.13
CA LEU A 158 -4.76 -23.97 11.24
C LEU A 158 -5.03 -23.57 9.80
N GLY A 159 -5.87 -22.56 9.58
CA GLY A 159 -6.13 -22.00 8.26
C GLY A 159 -4.86 -21.40 7.62
N TYR A 160 -4.07 -20.66 8.39
CA TYR A 160 -2.78 -20.13 7.90
C TYR A 160 -1.75 -21.23 7.64
N ALA A 161 -1.71 -22.29 8.45
CA ALA A 161 -0.87 -23.46 8.18
C ALA A 161 -1.27 -24.16 6.88
N GLY A 162 -2.58 -24.35 6.64
CA GLY A 162 -3.10 -24.88 5.38
C GLY A 162 -2.78 -24.01 4.18
N ALA A 163 -2.94 -22.69 4.32
CA ALA A 163 -2.58 -21.72 3.29
C ALA A 163 -1.07 -21.76 2.97
N PHE A 164 -0.22 -21.85 3.99
CA PHE A 164 1.22 -21.98 3.84
C PHE A 164 1.63 -23.22 3.07
N LEU A 165 1.11 -24.40 3.47
CA LEU A 165 1.38 -25.67 2.81
C LEU A 165 0.87 -25.66 1.36
N SER A 166 -0.33 -25.14 1.12
CA SER A 166 -0.88 -25.00 -0.22
C SER A 166 -0.01 -24.09 -1.10
N ASN A 167 0.47 -22.99 -0.54
CA ASN A 167 1.37 -22.05 -1.26
C ASN A 167 2.74 -22.68 -1.56
N ALA A 168 3.24 -23.54 -0.68
CA ALA A 168 4.50 -24.26 -0.92
C ALA A 168 4.39 -25.24 -2.10
N LEU A 169 3.22 -25.84 -2.30
CA LEU A 169 2.95 -26.72 -3.43
C LEU A 169 2.62 -25.96 -4.72
N SER A 170 1.81 -24.92 -4.62
CA SER A 170 1.42 -24.07 -5.75
C SER A 170 0.98 -22.70 -5.28
N ARG A 171 1.66 -21.66 -5.79
CA ARG A 171 1.30 -20.27 -5.50
C ARG A 171 -0.15 -19.93 -5.87
N ARG A 172 -0.71 -20.57 -6.90
CA ARG A 172 -2.11 -20.39 -7.31
C ARG A 172 -3.09 -20.98 -6.28
N ALA A 173 -2.71 -22.00 -5.54
CA ALA A 173 -3.54 -22.60 -4.51
C ALA A 173 -3.80 -21.67 -3.32
N LEU A 174 -2.96 -20.64 -3.12
CA LEU A 174 -3.18 -19.60 -2.12
C LEU A 174 -4.50 -18.84 -2.36
N GLY A 175 -4.93 -18.69 -3.62
CA GLY A 175 -6.23 -18.11 -3.97
C GLY A 175 -7.45 -18.85 -3.44
N GLY A 176 -7.29 -20.10 -3.00
CA GLY A 176 -8.33 -20.84 -2.27
C GLY A 176 -8.52 -20.34 -0.83
N TRP A 177 -7.49 -19.78 -0.21
CA TRP A 177 -7.47 -19.33 1.17
C TRP A 177 -7.61 -17.81 1.32
N LEU A 178 -7.02 -17.07 0.40
CA LEU A 178 -6.98 -15.61 0.41
C LEU A 178 -7.45 -15.06 -0.92
N GLU A 179 -8.34 -14.10 -0.86
CA GLU A 179 -8.79 -13.34 -2.02
C GLU A 179 -8.14 -11.95 -1.99
N ARG A 180 -7.60 -11.52 -3.12
CA ARG A 180 -7.11 -10.15 -3.25
C ARG A 180 -8.31 -9.23 -3.43
N VAL A 181 -8.35 -8.16 -2.64
CA VAL A 181 -9.33 -7.08 -2.81
C VAL A 181 -8.56 -5.80 -3.13
N VAL A 182 -8.92 -5.14 -4.22
CA VAL A 182 -8.31 -3.86 -4.61
C VAL A 182 -9.38 -2.78 -4.58
N PHE A 183 -9.17 -1.83 -3.69
CA PHE A 183 -9.94 -0.61 -3.62
C PHE A 183 -9.29 0.42 -4.52
N SER A 184 -10.02 0.95 -5.48
CA SER A 184 -9.50 1.93 -6.45
C SER A 184 -10.26 3.24 -6.34
N ALA A 185 -9.58 4.36 -6.49
CA ALA A 185 -10.20 5.66 -6.62
C ALA A 185 -11.22 5.65 -7.78
N GLN A 186 -12.28 6.44 -7.64
CA GLN A 186 -13.40 6.43 -8.59
C GLN A 186 -12.93 6.67 -10.03
N GLY A 187 -13.40 5.84 -10.96
CA GLY A 187 -13.04 5.93 -12.38
C GLY A 187 -11.66 5.39 -12.74
N ALA A 188 -10.85 4.94 -11.77
CA ALA A 188 -9.54 4.37 -12.03
C ALA A 188 -9.63 2.90 -12.45
N ALA A 189 -8.99 2.54 -13.56
CA ALA A 189 -8.78 1.15 -13.95
C ALA A 189 -7.52 0.59 -13.28
N LEU A 190 -7.52 -0.72 -12.97
CA LEU A 190 -6.32 -1.36 -12.46
C LEU A 190 -5.20 -1.30 -13.52
N PRO A 191 -3.97 -0.92 -13.14
CA PRO A 191 -2.84 -0.82 -14.07
C PRO A 191 -2.21 -2.17 -14.43
N PHE A 192 -2.84 -3.29 -14.08
CA PHE A 192 -2.35 -4.65 -14.31
C PHE A 192 -3.51 -5.61 -14.55
N ASP A 193 -3.22 -6.73 -15.21
CA ASP A 193 -4.18 -7.82 -15.36
C ASP A 193 -4.36 -8.56 -14.03
N ALA A 194 -5.62 -8.71 -13.61
CA ALA A 194 -5.99 -9.37 -12.37
C ALA A 194 -6.47 -10.82 -12.59
N GLN A 195 -6.35 -11.37 -13.80
CA GLN A 195 -6.91 -12.69 -14.14
C GLN A 195 -6.18 -13.85 -13.48
N ASP A 196 -4.88 -13.71 -13.21
CA ASP A 196 -4.08 -14.77 -12.61
C ASP A 196 -4.42 -15.07 -11.14
N PHE A 197 -5.11 -14.14 -10.46
CA PHE A 197 -5.55 -14.28 -9.07
C PHE A 197 -6.99 -13.82 -8.95
N ARG A 198 -7.77 -14.51 -8.13
CA ARG A 198 -9.09 -14.01 -7.78
C ARG A 198 -8.95 -12.64 -7.15
N THR A 199 -9.44 -11.63 -7.84
CA THR A 199 -9.36 -10.23 -7.44
C THR A 199 -10.75 -9.61 -7.45
N LEU A 200 -11.19 -9.16 -6.28
CA LEU A 200 -12.39 -8.35 -6.12
C LEU A 200 -12.00 -6.88 -6.28
N LYS A 201 -12.66 -6.19 -7.20
CA LYS A 201 -12.48 -4.75 -7.45
C LYS A 201 -13.58 -4.00 -6.71
N VAL A 202 -13.19 -3.04 -5.89
CA VAL A 202 -14.10 -2.22 -5.10
C VAL A 202 -13.78 -0.74 -5.34
N ALA A 203 -14.82 0.07 -5.52
CA ALA A 203 -14.63 1.53 -5.53
C ALA A 203 -14.19 1.99 -4.14
N LEU A 204 -13.16 2.82 -4.08
CA LEU A 204 -12.73 3.47 -2.85
C LEU A 204 -13.70 4.63 -2.59
N THR A 205 -14.39 4.59 -1.47
CA THR A 205 -15.33 5.61 -1.01
C THR A 205 -14.87 6.16 0.34
N GLU A 206 -15.50 7.25 0.77
CA GLU A 206 -15.26 7.87 2.08
C GLU A 206 -15.54 6.94 3.26
#